data_1b11288411570127bf3507eb8a7eb345
#
_entry.id   1b11288411570127bf3507eb8a7eb345
#
_cell.length_a   1.000
_cell.length_b   1.000
_cell.length_c   1.000
_cell.angle_alpha   90.00
_cell.angle_beta   90.00
_cell.angle_gamma   90.00
#
_symmetry.space_group_name_H-M   'P 1'
#
loop_
_entity.id
_entity.type
_entity.pdbx_description
1 polymer ?
#
loop_
_entity_poly.entity_id
_entity_poly.type
_entity_poly.pdbx_seq_one_letter_code
_entity_poly.pdbx_strand_id
1 'polypeptide(L)'
;KTLDRGARSGIGIGAFEQGGFILDGGRGPEDAPPPLTARLPFPEAWRVLLIFDRAGAGLHGSGEEGAFRRLPPYSQMLAGRLCRLVVMQLLPGLATADLGAVGPAIGEIQREVGDYFAPAQNGRFVSPAVAEVLRWLEDLGIAGIGQSSWGPTGFAILPDSSSGTQLQRDAERRFGARHESLRFVVTRGRNRGAEIVAVD
;
A
#
# COMPACT_ATOMS: atom_id res chain seq x y z
N LYS A 1 18.70 19.61 3.17
CA LYS A 1 19.27 18.23 3.43
C LYS A 1 18.85 17.69 4.79
N THR A 2 17.59 17.49 5.07
CA THR A 2 17.33 17.36 6.49
C THR A 2 16.66 16.06 6.91
N LEU A 3 16.10 15.25 6.04
CA LEU A 3 15.45 14.00 6.46
C LEU A 3 15.70 12.81 5.55
N ASP A 4 16.55 12.91 4.54
CA ASP A 4 16.83 11.86 3.51
C ASP A 4 15.54 11.21 2.94
N ARG A 5 14.46 12.00 2.82
CA ARG A 5 13.18 11.58 2.27
C ARG A 5 13.14 11.83 0.77
N GLY A 6 12.48 10.96 0.02
CA GLY A 6 12.30 11.12 -1.43
C GLY A 6 13.42 10.55 -2.30
N ALA A 7 14.45 9.96 -1.73
CA ALA A 7 15.56 9.39 -2.51
C ALA A 7 15.13 8.24 -3.46
N ARG A 8 14.00 7.57 -3.16
CA ARG A 8 13.51 6.41 -3.93
C ARG A 8 12.07 6.56 -4.41
N SER A 9 11.21 7.23 -3.63
CA SER A 9 9.80 7.45 -3.95
C SER A 9 9.36 8.81 -3.44
N GLY A 10 8.62 9.53 -4.27
CA GLY A 10 7.97 10.80 -3.94
C GLY A 10 6.66 10.66 -3.18
N ILE A 11 6.11 9.43 -3.08
CA ILE A 11 4.78 9.18 -2.49
C ILE A 11 4.68 9.72 -1.06
N GLY A 12 5.70 9.47 -0.22
CA GLY A 12 5.70 9.95 1.16
C GLY A 12 5.69 11.47 1.27
N ILE A 13 6.44 12.17 0.41
CA ILE A 13 6.47 13.63 0.33
C ILE A 13 5.12 14.13 -0.16
N GLY A 14 4.62 13.60 -1.27
CA GLY A 14 3.34 14.01 -1.84
C GLY A 14 2.16 13.77 -0.89
N ALA A 15 2.15 12.64 -0.17
CA ALA A 15 1.13 12.38 0.84
C ALA A 15 1.21 13.34 2.03
N PHE A 16 2.42 13.70 2.46
CA PHE A 16 2.63 14.70 3.52
C PHE A 16 2.19 16.10 3.10
N GLU A 17 2.53 16.52 1.88
CA GLU A 17 2.24 17.87 1.39
C GLU A 17 0.79 18.05 0.94
N GLN A 18 0.21 17.04 0.28
CA GLN A 18 -1.06 17.20 -0.42
C GLN A 18 -2.16 16.26 0.06
N GLY A 19 -1.80 15.10 0.64
CA GLY A 19 -2.77 14.05 0.94
C GLY A 19 -3.41 13.45 -0.33
N GLY A 20 -4.39 12.57 -0.13
CA GLY A 20 -5.07 11.88 -1.22
C GLY A 20 -4.30 10.66 -1.73
N PHE A 21 -4.71 10.19 -2.89
CA PHE A 21 -4.00 9.14 -3.64
C PHE A 21 -2.90 9.79 -4.48
N ILE A 22 -1.68 9.30 -4.32
CA ILE A 22 -0.49 9.85 -4.97
C ILE A 22 0.09 8.82 -5.94
N LEU A 23 0.38 9.26 -7.16
CA LEU A 23 1.17 8.53 -8.14
C LEU A 23 2.45 9.31 -8.42
N ASP A 24 3.60 8.72 -8.14
CA ASP A 24 4.87 9.30 -8.56
C ASP A 24 5.35 8.75 -9.91
N GLY A 25 6.22 9.48 -10.59
CA GLY A 25 6.74 9.12 -11.90
C GLY A 25 7.95 8.19 -11.87
N GLY A 26 8.30 7.66 -10.69
CA GLY A 26 9.53 6.90 -10.53
C GLY A 26 10.78 7.78 -10.48
N ARG A 27 11.92 7.14 -10.21
CA ARG A 27 13.19 7.84 -10.03
C ARG A 27 13.67 8.45 -11.35
N GLY A 28 13.85 9.77 -11.36
CA GLY A 28 14.49 10.50 -12.45
C GLY A 28 16.02 10.36 -12.45
N PRO A 29 16.71 10.90 -13.48
CA PRO A 29 18.14 11.04 -13.44
C PRO A 29 18.53 12.03 -12.34
N GLU A 30 19.63 11.72 -11.63
CA GLU A 30 20.25 12.57 -10.60
C GLU A 30 19.35 12.91 -9.40
N ASP A 31 19.68 12.48 -8.24
CA ASP A 31 19.29 12.82 -6.85
C ASP A 31 18.02 13.68 -6.58
N ALA A 32 17.22 13.98 -7.63
CA ALA A 32 15.95 14.67 -7.49
C ALA A 32 14.84 13.73 -7.01
N PRO A 33 13.96 14.17 -6.12
CA PRO A 33 12.78 13.42 -5.76
C PRO A 33 11.94 13.07 -7.00
N PRO A 34 11.34 11.85 -7.07
CA PRO A 34 10.44 11.50 -8.15
C PRO A 34 9.33 12.55 -8.31
N PRO A 35 9.04 12.99 -9.55
CA PRO A 35 7.96 13.94 -9.78
C PRO A 35 6.60 13.32 -9.47
N LEU A 36 5.71 14.07 -8.86
CA LEU A 36 4.32 13.66 -8.72
C LEU A 36 3.64 13.69 -10.09
N THR A 37 3.24 12.52 -10.57
CA THR A 37 2.58 12.36 -11.88
C THR A 37 1.09 12.62 -11.79
N ALA A 38 0.45 12.18 -10.71
CA ALA A 38 -0.96 12.43 -10.45
C ALA A 38 -1.26 12.49 -8.95
N ARG A 39 -2.28 13.29 -8.62
CA ARG A 39 -2.91 13.33 -7.30
C ARG A 39 -4.41 13.33 -7.49
N LEU A 40 -5.10 12.38 -6.87
CA LEU A 40 -6.56 12.33 -6.84
C LEU A 40 -7.06 12.31 -5.39
N PRO A 41 -8.26 12.84 -5.13
CA PRO A 41 -8.88 12.63 -3.82
C PRO A 41 -9.16 11.14 -3.63
N PHE A 42 -8.86 10.63 -2.45
CA PHE A 42 -9.32 9.29 -2.04
C PHE A 42 -10.80 9.39 -1.70
N PRO A 43 -11.68 8.52 -2.23
CA PRO A 43 -13.11 8.62 -2.01
C PRO A 43 -13.47 8.63 -0.51
N GLU A 44 -14.23 9.64 -0.07
CA GLU A 44 -14.48 9.90 1.35
C GLU A 44 -15.30 8.81 2.04
N ALA A 45 -16.15 8.12 1.29
CA ALA A 45 -16.94 6.99 1.81
C ALA A 45 -16.03 5.80 2.17
N TRP A 46 -14.94 5.59 1.42
CA TRP A 46 -14.13 4.41 1.55
C TRP A 46 -13.36 4.37 2.86
N ARG A 47 -13.08 3.15 3.29
CA ARG A 47 -12.26 2.88 4.47
C ARG A 47 -11.08 2.00 4.08
N VAL A 48 -10.04 2.07 4.90
CA VAL A 48 -8.89 1.20 4.82
C VAL A 48 -8.79 0.43 6.14
N LEU A 49 -8.88 -0.88 6.06
CA LEU A 49 -8.51 -1.74 7.18
C LEU A 49 -6.98 -1.90 7.14
N LEU A 50 -6.30 -1.44 8.15
CA LEU A 50 -4.88 -1.66 8.37
C LEU A 50 -4.67 -2.86 9.27
N ILE A 51 -3.73 -3.73 8.89
CA ILE A 51 -3.38 -4.96 9.59
C ILE A 51 -1.91 -4.82 10.00
N PHE A 52 -1.68 -4.45 11.25
CA PHE A 52 -0.34 -4.30 11.80
C PHE A 52 0.13 -5.62 12.40
N ASP A 53 1.36 -6.02 12.08
CA ASP A 53 2.06 -7.10 12.79
C ASP A 53 3.19 -6.48 13.63
N ARG A 54 3.06 -6.56 14.95
CA ARG A 54 4.04 -6.00 15.89
C ARG A 54 5.26 -6.90 16.08
N ALA A 55 5.19 -8.15 15.67
CA ALA A 55 6.31 -9.09 15.73
C ALA A 55 7.22 -8.99 14.50
N GLY A 56 6.71 -8.43 13.39
CA GLY A 56 7.44 -8.30 12.13
C GLY A 56 8.15 -6.96 12.00
N ALA A 57 9.27 -6.96 11.29
CA ALA A 57 9.94 -5.76 10.82
C ALA A 57 10.13 -5.86 9.29
N GLY A 58 9.77 -4.79 8.57
CA GLY A 58 10.07 -4.68 7.14
C GLY A 58 11.53 -4.35 6.90
N LEU A 59 11.99 -4.52 5.66
CA LEU A 59 13.33 -4.09 5.26
C LEU A 59 13.43 -2.56 5.27
N HIS A 60 14.54 -2.04 5.79
CA HIS A 60 14.82 -0.61 5.87
C HIS A 60 16.26 -0.30 5.51
N GLY A 61 16.51 0.91 4.98
CA GLY A 61 17.85 1.45 4.74
C GLY A 61 18.73 0.53 3.88
N SER A 62 19.90 0.17 4.37
CA SER A 62 20.88 -0.66 3.64
C SER A 62 20.38 -2.07 3.30
N GLY A 63 19.47 -2.64 4.09
CA GLY A 63 18.84 -3.93 3.81
C GLY A 63 17.95 -3.87 2.55
N GLU A 64 17.18 -2.82 2.41
CA GLU A 64 16.35 -2.55 1.24
C GLU A 64 17.22 -2.31 -0.01
N GLU A 65 18.28 -1.51 0.08
CA GLU A 65 19.21 -1.29 -1.03
C GLU A 65 19.91 -2.59 -1.46
N GLY A 66 20.29 -3.42 -0.50
CA GLY A 66 20.85 -4.75 -0.76
C GLY A 66 19.87 -5.67 -1.48
N ALA A 67 18.58 -5.60 -1.14
CA ALA A 67 17.53 -6.35 -1.82
C ALA A 67 17.39 -5.91 -3.28
N PHE A 68 17.29 -4.61 -3.55
CA PHE A 68 17.23 -4.09 -4.92
C PHE A 68 18.42 -4.49 -5.78
N ARG A 69 19.63 -4.51 -5.23
CA ARG A 69 20.85 -4.92 -5.98
C ARG A 69 20.86 -6.40 -6.35
N ARG A 70 20.18 -7.25 -5.59
CA ARG A 70 20.15 -8.71 -5.82
C ARG A 70 19.02 -9.15 -6.73
N LEU A 71 17.98 -8.36 -6.87
CA LEU A 71 16.86 -8.69 -7.74
C LEU A 71 17.21 -8.45 -9.22
N PRO A 72 16.72 -9.28 -10.14
CA PRO A 72 16.88 -9.04 -11.56
C PRO A 72 16.17 -7.75 -11.96
N PRO A 73 16.55 -7.12 -13.10
CA PRO A 73 15.80 -6.00 -13.63
C PRO A 73 14.32 -6.34 -13.79
N TYR A 74 13.42 -5.43 -13.41
CA TYR A 74 11.99 -5.64 -13.58
C TYR A 74 11.62 -5.73 -15.06
N SER A 75 10.78 -6.69 -15.43
CA SER A 75 10.38 -6.91 -16.81
C SER A 75 9.67 -5.69 -17.40
N GLN A 76 10.14 -5.21 -18.57
CA GLN A 76 9.49 -4.10 -19.28
C GLN A 76 8.04 -4.42 -19.66
N MET A 77 7.76 -5.66 -20.02
CA MET A 77 6.39 -6.11 -20.33
C MET A 77 5.48 -6.01 -19.12
N LEU A 78 5.94 -6.48 -17.94
CA LEU A 78 5.19 -6.36 -16.69
C LEU A 78 5.05 -4.89 -16.26
N ALA A 79 6.11 -4.08 -16.38
CA ALA A 79 6.04 -2.64 -16.13
C ALA A 79 4.99 -1.97 -17.01
N GLY A 80 4.96 -2.26 -18.30
CA GLY A 80 3.96 -1.74 -19.23
C GLY A 80 2.53 -2.18 -18.86
N ARG A 81 2.35 -3.43 -18.42
CA ARG A 81 1.06 -3.92 -17.90
C ARG A 81 0.61 -3.16 -16.66
N LEU A 82 1.51 -2.95 -15.68
CA LEU A 82 1.20 -2.16 -14.49
C LEU A 82 0.86 -0.71 -14.83
N CYS A 83 1.62 -0.06 -15.73
CA CYS A 83 1.31 1.29 -16.20
C CYS A 83 -0.08 1.36 -16.84
N ARG A 84 -0.43 0.40 -17.71
CA ARG A 84 -1.74 0.31 -18.33
C ARG A 84 -2.84 0.14 -17.27
N LEU A 85 -2.64 -0.73 -16.30
CA LEU A 85 -3.58 -0.99 -15.21
C LEU A 85 -3.82 0.28 -14.38
N VAL A 86 -2.77 1.01 -14.04
CA VAL A 86 -2.85 2.28 -13.32
C VAL A 86 -3.61 3.32 -14.14
N VAL A 87 -3.19 3.57 -15.38
CA VAL A 87 -3.75 4.66 -16.20
C VAL A 87 -5.17 4.38 -16.67
N MET A 88 -5.47 3.13 -17.07
CA MET A 88 -6.73 2.79 -17.72
C MET A 88 -7.79 2.21 -16.80
N GLN A 89 -7.44 1.85 -15.55
CA GLN A 89 -8.38 1.27 -14.60
C GLN A 89 -8.33 1.95 -13.22
N LEU A 90 -7.15 2.02 -12.60
CA LEU A 90 -7.02 2.53 -11.23
C LEU A 90 -7.36 4.02 -11.13
N LEU A 91 -6.74 4.87 -11.93
CA LEU A 91 -6.99 6.31 -11.90
C LEU A 91 -8.44 6.68 -12.32
N PRO A 92 -9.00 6.13 -13.40
CA PRO A 92 -10.41 6.34 -13.72
C PRO A 92 -11.36 5.86 -12.62
N GLY A 93 -11.11 4.67 -12.05
CA GLY A 93 -11.91 4.13 -10.95
C GLY A 93 -11.87 5.00 -9.69
N LEU A 94 -10.70 5.56 -9.35
CA LEU A 94 -10.58 6.53 -8.25
C LEU A 94 -11.37 7.82 -8.54
N ALA A 95 -11.28 8.34 -9.76
CA ALA A 95 -11.98 9.56 -10.17
C ALA A 95 -13.51 9.43 -10.12
N THR A 96 -14.02 8.22 -10.35
CA THR A 96 -15.46 7.91 -10.31
C THR A 96 -15.91 7.21 -9.02
N ALA A 97 -15.01 7.03 -8.06
CA ALA A 97 -15.25 6.28 -6.82
C ALA A 97 -15.78 4.84 -7.06
N ASP A 98 -15.30 4.20 -8.12
CA ASP A 98 -15.62 2.82 -8.48
C ASP A 98 -14.65 1.84 -7.82
N LEU A 99 -15.04 1.30 -6.65
CA LEU A 99 -14.24 0.30 -5.93
C LEU A 99 -14.15 -1.03 -6.69
N GLY A 100 -15.12 -1.34 -7.54
CA GLY A 100 -15.11 -2.53 -8.40
C GLY A 100 -14.00 -2.49 -9.44
N ALA A 101 -13.60 -1.31 -9.90
CA ALA A 101 -12.44 -1.12 -10.77
C ALA A 101 -11.14 -0.99 -9.98
N VAL A 102 -11.13 -0.20 -8.89
CA VAL A 102 -9.92 0.09 -8.09
C VAL A 102 -9.42 -1.13 -7.33
N GLY A 103 -10.33 -1.88 -6.70
CA GLY A 103 -9.95 -3.04 -5.88
C GLY A 103 -9.15 -4.09 -6.65
N PRO A 104 -9.67 -4.65 -7.75
CA PRO A 104 -8.93 -5.60 -8.57
C PRO A 104 -7.61 -5.05 -9.13
N ALA A 105 -7.58 -3.77 -9.53
CA ALA A 105 -6.34 -3.14 -10.00
C ALA A 105 -5.26 -3.10 -8.93
N ILE A 106 -5.60 -2.68 -7.71
CA ILE A 106 -4.68 -2.68 -6.57
C ILE A 106 -4.21 -4.11 -6.24
N GLY A 107 -5.14 -5.06 -6.16
CA GLY A 107 -4.78 -6.45 -5.86
C GLY A 107 -3.85 -7.06 -6.90
N GLU A 108 -4.05 -6.77 -8.19
CA GLU A 108 -3.16 -7.23 -9.26
C GLU A 108 -1.77 -6.59 -9.13
N ILE A 109 -1.69 -5.27 -8.94
CA ILE A 109 -0.42 -4.57 -8.71
C ILE A 109 0.32 -5.17 -7.51
N GLN A 110 -0.38 -5.43 -6.42
CA GLN A 110 0.20 -5.98 -5.20
C GLN A 110 0.71 -7.43 -5.38
N ARG A 111 0.02 -8.24 -6.18
CA ARG A 111 0.48 -9.60 -6.52
C ARG A 111 1.74 -9.55 -7.36
N GLU A 112 1.75 -8.80 -8.46
CA GLU A 112 2.88 -8.70 -9.38
C GLU A 112 4.14 -8.14 -8.69
N VAL A 113 3.97 -7.06 -7.91
CA VAL A 113 5.08 -6.45 -7.16
C VAL A 113 5.54 -7.37 -6.03
N GLY A 114 4.61 -7.97 -5.28
CA GLY A 114 4.93 -8.90 -4.20
C GLY A 114 5.68 -10.14 -4.68
N ASP A 115 5.31 -10.71 -5.82
CA ASP A 115 5.99 -11.86 -6.42
C ASP A 115 7.39 -11.50 -6.93
N TYR A 116 7.58 -10.31 -7.48
CA TYR A 116 8.89 -9.81 -7.85
C TYR A 116 9.83 -9.68 -6.63
N PHE A 117 9.33 -9.18 -5.50
CA PHE A 117 10.11 -9.02 -4.28
C PHE A 117 10.19 -10.28 -3.41
N ALA A 118 9.43 -11.33 -3.72
CA ALA A 118 9.37 -12.55 -2.92
C ALA A 118 10.75 -13.18 -2.59
N PRO A 119 11.74 -13.22 -3.51
CA PRO A 119 13.07 -13.73 -3.19
C PRO A 119 13.82 -12.92 -2.14
N ALA A 120 13.51 -11.63 -2.00
CA ALA A 120 14.17 -10.74 -1.04
C ALA A 120 13.48 -10.66 0.32
N GLN A 121 12.20 -11.07 0.39
CA GLN A 121 11.36 -10.94 1.60
C GLN A 121 10.75 -12.27 2.08
N ASN A 122 11.19 -13.41 1.54
CA ASN A 122 10.74 -14.76 1.88
C ASN A 122 9.24 -15.02 1.61
N GLY A 123 8.72 -14.48 0.53
CA GLY A 123 7.34 -14.66 0.10
C GLY A 123 6.70 -13.38 -0.42
N ARG A 124 5.48 -13.46 -0.95
CA ARG A 124 4.75 -12.30 -1.47
C ARG A 124 4.54 -11.22 -0.41
N PHE A 125 4.36 -11.60 0.85
CA PHE A 125 4.19 -10.74 2.00
C PHE A 125 5.22 -11.06 3.07
N VAL A 126 5.77 -10.06 3.73
CA VAL A 126 6.83 -10.22 4.75
C VAL A 126 6.33 -10.96 5.99
N SER A 127 5.11 -10.63 6.45
CA SER A 127 4.52 -11.29 7.61
C SER A 127 3.64 -12.46 7.21
N PRO A 128 3.93 -13.70 7.66
CA PRO A 128 3.05 -14.86 7.45
C PRO A 128 1.67 -14.68 8.07
N ALA A 129 1.58 -14.01 9.22
CA ALA A 129 0.31 -13.73 9.89
C ALA A 129 -0.55 -12.76 9.08
N VAL A 130 0.05 -11.68 8.55
CA VAL A 130 -0.64 -10.76 7.62
C VAL A 130 -1.03 -11.48 6.33
N ALA A 131 -0.16 -12.31 5.77
CA ALA A 131 -0.47 -13.09 4.57
C ALA A 131 -1.70 -14.00 4.76
N GLU A 132 -1.87 -14.59 5.95
CA GLU A 132 -3.05 -15.41 6.28
C GLU A 132 -4.33 -14.57 6.30
N VAL A 133 -4.28 -13.38 6.90
CA VAL A 133 -5.41 -12.44 6.90
C VAL A 133 -5.75 -11.99 5.48
N LEU A 134 -4.75 -11.61 4.68
CA LEU A 134 -4.98 -11.14 3.30
C LEU A 134 -5.62 -12.23 2.44
N ARG A 135 -5.19 -13.49 2.59
CA ARG A 135 -5.80 -14.64 1.91
C ARG A 135 -7.26 -14.84 2.31
N TRP A 136 -7.57 -14.74 3.60
CA TRP A 136 -8.95 -14.80 4.08
C TRP A 136 -9.80 -13.65 3.51
N LEU A 137 -9.24 -12.44 3.34
CA LEU A 137 -9.94 -11.32 2.70
C LEU A 137 -10.21 -11.57 1.21
N GLU A 138 -9.26 -12.18 0.50
CA GLU A 138 -9.47 -12.64 -0.90
C GLU A 138 -10.62 -13.65 -0.98
N ASP A 139 -10.66 -14.63 -0.08
CA ASP A 139 -11.74 -15.65 -0.01
C ASP A 139 -13.13 -15.01 0.24
N LEU A 140 -13.17 -13.85 0.89
CA LEU A 140 -14.39 -13.04 1.06
C LEU A 140 -14.72 -12.16 -0.15
N GLY A 141 -13.92 -12.20 -1.22
CA GLY A 141 -14.10 -11.39 -2.42
C GLY A 141 -13.58 -9.95 -2.32
N ILE A 142 -12.78 -9.62 -1.32
CA ILE A 142 -12.19 -8.29 -1.15
C ILE A 142 -10.91 -8.23 -1.99
N ALA A 143 -11.00 -7.58 -3.15
CA ALA A 143 -9.92 -7.56 -4.14
C ALA A 143 -8.85 -6.49 -3.87
N GLY A 144 -9.21 -5.37 -3.22
CA GLY A 144 -8.32 -4.23 -2.97
C GLY A 144 -7.43 -4.42 -1.75
N ILE A 145 -6.59 -5.44 -1.76
CA ILE A 145 -5.73 -5.81 -0.64
C ILE A 145 -4.25 -5.74 -1.01
N GLY A 146 -3.39 -5.66 -0.02
CA GLY A 146 -1.95 -5.70 -0.23
C GLY A 146 -1.13 -5.43 1.01
N GLN A 147 0.18 -5.24 0.79
CA GLN A 147 1.18 -4.88 1.79
C GLN A 147 1.67 -3.46 1.53
N SER A 148 1.81 -2.68 2.58
CA SER A 148 2.40 -1.34 2.50
C SER A 148 3.93 -1.45 2.39
N SER A 149 4.48 -1.05 1.24
CA SER A 149 5.93 -1.06 0.99
C SER A 149 6.55 -2.43 1.31
N TRP A 150 7.64 -2.46 2.09
CA TRP A 150 8.31 -3.67 2.57
C TRP A 150 7.64 -4.29 3.81
N GLY A 151 6.36 -4.04 4.04
CA GLY A 151 5.62 -4.59 5.16
C GLY A 151 6.12 -4.12 6.54
N PRO A 152 5.75 -4.84 7.60
CA PRO A 152 4.82 -5.98 7.63
C PRO A 152 3.33 -5.59 7.60
N THR A 153 3.02 -4.30 7.45
CA THR A 153 1.63 -3.80 7.48
C THR A 153 0.87 -4.22 6.24
N GLY A 154 -0.23 -4.94 6.42
CA GLY A 154 -1.22 -5.24 5.38
C GLY A 154 -2.34 -4.20 5.34
N PHE A 155 -3.08 -4.16 4.23
CA PHE A 155 -4.26 -3.32 4.10
C PHE A 155 -5.35 -3.96 3.25
N ALA A 156 -6.61 -3.49 3.46
CA ALA A 156 -7.73 -3.74 2.58
C ALA A 156 -8.55 -2.47 2.38
N ILE A 157 -9.00 -2.20 1.15
CA ILE A 157 -9.86 -1.06 0.81
C ILE A 157 -11.32 -1.52 0.81
N LEU A 158 -12.17 -0.78 1.49
CA LEU A 158 -13.56 -1.14 1.77
C LEU A 158 -14.50 0.00 1.36
N PRO A 159 -15.75 -0.31 0.97
CA PRO A 159 -16.66 0.69 0.42
C PRO A 159 -17.12 1.75 1.42
N ASP A 160 -17.19 1.40 2.73
CA ASP A 160 -17.77 2.27 3.74
C ASP A 160 -17.38 1.91 5.18
N SER A 161 -17.84 2.71 6.13
CA SER A 161 -17.56 2.53 7.56
C SER A 161 -18.22 1.28 8.15
N SER A 162 -19.40 0.90 7.67
CA SER A 162 -20.12 -0.28 8.19
C SER A 162 -19.37 -1.55 7.86
N SER A 163 -19.01 -1.71 6.58
CA SER A 163 -18.17 -2.82 6.09
C SER A 163 -16.83 -2.87 6.81
N GLY A 164 -16.21 -1.70 7.01
CA GLY A 164 -14.94 -1.59 7.74
C GLY A 164 -15.04 -2.08 9.18
N THR A 165 -16.02 -1.60 9.93
CA THR A 165 -16.22 -1.97 11.32
C THR A 165 -16.58 -3.44 11.48
N GLN A 166 -17.42 -3.96 10.60
CA GLN A 166 -17.79 -5.37 10.62
C GLN A 166 -16.58 -6.26 10.35
N LEU A 167 -15.83 -5.95 9.30
CA LEU A 167 -14.65 -6.72 8.92
C LEU A 167 -13.55 -6.67 9.97
N GLN A 168 -13.34 -5.52 10.63
CA GLN A 168 -12.41 -5.43 11.75
C GLN A 168 -12.77 -6.40 12.88
N ARG A 169 -14.05 -6.42 13.30
CA ARG A 169 -14.53 -7.33 14.35
C ARG A 169 -14.37 -8.81 13.94
N ASP A 170 -14.64 -9.13 12.69
CA ASP A 170 -14.52 -10.48 12.17
C ASP A 170 -13.06 -10.93 12.15
N ALA A 171 -12.14 -10.05 11.73
CA ALA A 171 -10.70 -10.28 11.75
C ALA A 171 -10.18 -10.45 13.18
N GLU A 172 -10.58 -9.59 14.12
CA GLU A 172 -10.22 -9.68 15.55
C GLU A 172 -10.68 -11.00 16.16
N ARG A 173 -11.92 -11.44 15.89
CA ARG A 173 -12.45 -12.73 16.36
C ARG A 173 -11.72 -13.92 15.77
N ARG A 174 -11.37 -13.86 14.48
CA ARG A 174 -10.76 -14.98 13.78
C ARG A 174 -9.29 -15.16 14.08
N PHE A 175 -8.57 -14.04 14.18
CA PHE A 175 -7.11 -14.03 14.22
C PHE A 175 -6.52 -13.55 15.54
N GLY A 176 -7.28 -12.80 16.36
CA GLY A 176 -6.74 -12.15 17.55
C GLY A 176 -6.16 -13.13 18.58
N ALA A 177 -6.84 -14.23 18.85
CA ALA A 177 -6.33 -15.25 19.78
C ALA A 177 -5.17 -16.10 19.21
N ARG A 178 -5.09 -16.22 17.87
CA ARG A 178 -4.09 -17.03 17.17
C ARG A 178 -2.81 -16.25 16.85
N HIS A 179 -2.93 -14.95 16.67
CA HIS A 179 -1.85 -14.05 16.32
C HIS A 179 -1.91 -12.80 17.21
N GLU A 180 -1.46 -12.92 18.45
CA GLU A 180 -1.49 -11.81 19.45
C GLU A 180 -0.70 -10.57 19.01
N SER A 181 0.23 -10.73 18.05
CA SER A 181 0.99 -9.61 17.46
C SER A 181 0.15 -8.77 16.49
N LEU A 182 -0.97 -9.30 15.96
CA LEU A 182 -1.79 -8.58 15.01
C LEU A 182 -2.68 -7.53 15.69
N ARG A 183 -2.77 -6.38 15.03
CA ARG A 183 -3.71 -5.32 15.38
C ARG A 183 -4.43 -4.83 14.13
N PHE A 184 -5.74 -4.71 14.24
CA PHE A 184 -6.61 -4.24 13.16
C PHE A 184 -7.11 -2.83 13.46
N VAL A 185 -7.03 -1.94 12.47
CA VAL A 185 -7.46 -0.55 12.61
C VAL A 185 -8.17 -0.11 11.33
N VAL A 186 -9.42 0.31 11.45
CA VAL A 186 -10.13 0.94 10.35
C VAL A 186 -9.87 2.44 10.35
N THR A 187 -9.50 2.96 9.19
CA THR A 187 -9.22 4.39 9.00
C THR A 187 -9.81 4.89 7.68
N ARG A 188 -9.68 6.18 7.42
CA ARG A 188 -10.07 6.83 6.16
C ARG A 188 -8.85 7.47 5.49
N GLY A 189 -8.91 7.66 4.18
CA GLY A 189 -7.92 8.48 3.49
C GLY A 189 -8.00 9.94 3.93
N ARG A 190 -6.85 10.60 3.99
CA ARG A 190 -6.76 12.04 4.26
C ARG A 190 -6.47 12.77 2.95
N ASN A 191 -7.40 13.62 2.52
CA ASN A 191 -7.30 14.36 1.25
C ASN A 191 -6.61 15.72 1.36
N ARG A 192 -5.97 15.99 2.49
CA ARG A 192 -5.20 17.21 2.75
C ARG A 192 -3.82 16.85 3.32
N GLY A 193 -2.86 17.71 3.09
CA GLY A 193 -1.52 17.57 3.62
C GLY A 193 -1.47 17.61 5.15
N ALA A 194 -0.27 17.42 5.68
CA ALA A 194 0.01 17.55 7.10
C ALA A 194 -0.10 19.02 7.54
N GLU A 195 -0.45 19.22 8.79
CA GLU A 195 -0.41 20.50 9.47
C GLU A 195 0.79 20.50 10.42
N ILE A 196 1.60 21.55 10.34
CA ILE A 196 2.71 21.76 11.28
C ILE A 196 2.21 22.78 12.29
N VAL A 197 2.06 22.36 13.53
CA VAL A 197 1.66 23.23 14.64
C VAL A 197 2.89 23.46 15.48
N ALA A 198 3.22 24.74 15.72
CA ALA A 198 4.21 25.09 16.73
C ALA A 198 3.62 24.74 18.10
N VAL A 199 4.39 24.04 18.92
CA VAL A 199 4.06 23.82 20.33
C VAL A 199 4.87 24.83 21.11
N ASP A 200 4.17 25.76 21.75
CA ASP A 200 4.77 26.75 22.67
C ASP A 200 5.28 26.09 23.95
#